data_48621f6a269252e39b1f8e7f19d9438b
#
_entry.id   48621f6a269252e39b1f8e7f19d9438b
#
_cell.length_a   1.000
_cell.length_b   1.000
_cell.length_c   1.000
_cell.angle_alpha   90.00
_cell.angle_beta   90.00
_cell.angle_gamma   90.00
#
_symmetry.space_group_name_H-M   'P 1'
#
loop_
_entity.id
_entity.type
_entity.pdbx_description
1 polymer ?
#
loop_
_entity_poly.entity_id
_entity_poly.type
_entity_poly.pdbx_seq_one_letter_code
_entity_poly.pdbx_strand_id
1 'polypeptide(L)'
;MICSGDAGVYGMAGLVLSLAEKYPETEVVIVAGVTAALSGAARLGAPLMNDFAVISLSDLLTPKDVIEKRLRAAAAGDFSICLYNPSRKSGRTI
;
A
#
# COMPACT_ATOMS: atom_id res chain seq x y z
N MET A 1 15.03 -12.15 0.82
CA MET A 1 14.30 -11.28 1.78
C MET A 1 12.83 -11.67 1.79
N ILE A 2 12.21 -11.65 2.94
CA ILE A 2 10.82 -12.04 3.12
C ILE A 2 10.02 -10.85 3.65
N CYS A 3 8.87 -10.59 3.03
CA CYS A 3 7.94 -9.54 3.46
C CYS A 3 6.57 -10.15 3.71
N SER A 4 5.82 -9.58 4.64
CA SER A 4 4.43 -9.97 4.82
C SER A 4 3.57 -9.35 3.71
N GLY A 5 2.50 -10.02 3.31
CA GLY A 5 1.65 -9.56 2.23
C GLY A 5 2.35 -9.61 0.88
N ASP A 6 2.24 -8.54 0.12
CA ASP A 6 2.92 -8.38 -1.17
C ASP A 6 4.07 -7.38 -1.04
N ALA A 7 5.25 -7.77 -1.50
CA ALA A 7 6.45 -6.94 -1.38
C ALA A 7 6.35 -5.60 -2.11
N GLY A 8 5.51 -5.52 -3.13
CA GLY A 8 5.31 -4.30 -3.93
C GLY A 8 4.22 -3.38 -3.41
N VAL A 9 3.40 -3.82 -2.44
CA VAL A 9 2.30 -3.02 -1.90
C VAL A 9 2.69 -2.53 -0.50
N TYR A 10 3.21 -1.29 -0.44
CA TYR A 10 3.76 -0.68 0.77
C TYR A 10 4.80 -1.56 1.48
N GLY A 11 5.51 -2.37 0.70
CA GLY A 11 6.54 -3.27 1.19
C GLY A 11 7.94 -2.79 0.80
N MET A 12 8.90 -3.68 0.91
CA MET A 12 10.31 -3.36 0.74
C MET A 12 10.81 -3.39 -0.71
N ALA A 13 9.97 -3.82 -1.67
CA ALA A 13 10.43 -4.02 -3.05
C ALA A 13 11.00 -2.76 -3.68
N GLY A 14 10.35 -1.61 -3.50
CA GLY A 14 10.83 -0.35 -4.06
C GLY A 14 12.20 0.06 -3.50
N LEU A 15 12.38 -0.10 -2.19
CA LEU A 15 13.65 0.21 -1.54
C LEU A 15 14.77 -0.71 -2.01
N VAL A 16 14.49 -2.00 -2.12
CA VAL A 16 15.47 -2.99 -2.60
C VAL A 16 15.86 -2.70 -4.05
N LEU A 17 14.91 -2.36 -4.90
CA LEU A 17 15.18 -2.00 -6.28
C LEU A 17 16.06 -0.75 -6.38
N SER A 18 15.80 0.25 -5.55
CA SER A 18 16.64 1.46 -5.49
C SER A 18 18.07 1.15 -5.06
N LEU A 19 18.23 0.29 -4.06
CA LEU A 19 19.57 -0.13 -3.61
C LEU A 19 20.29 -0.95 -4.67
N ALA A 20 19.57 -1.77 -5.43
CA ALA A 20 20.15 -2.62 -6.46
C ALA A 20 20.79 -1.82 -7.61
N GLU A 21 20.41 -0.58 -7.80
CA GLU A 21 21.04 0.29 -8.80
C GLU A 21 22.54 0.49 -8.53
N LYS A 22 22.96 0.40 -7.26
CA LYS A 22 24.35 0.50 -6.86
C LYS A 22 25.14 -0.80 -7.03
N TYR A 23 24.44 -1.88 -7.33
CA TYR A 23 25.01 -3.22 -7.45
C TYR A 23 24.53 -3.88 -8.75
N PRO A 24 25.02 -3.40 -9.91
CA PRO A 24 24.48 -3.82 -11.21
C PRO A 24 24.62 -5.31 -11.51
N GLU A 25 25.47 -6.02 -10.77
CA GLU A 25 25.63 -7.46 -10.91
C GLU A 25 24.58 -8.26 -10.15
N THR A 26 23.78 -7.60 -9.33
CA THR A 26 22.76 -8.24 -8.51
C THR A 26 21.42 -8.21 -9.26
N GLU A 27 20.86 -9.37 -9.50
CA GLU A 27 19.52 -9.49 -10.04
C GLU A 27 18.49 -9.47 -8.91
N VAL A 28 17.46 -8.64 -9.07
CA VAL A 28 16.34 -8.58 -8.11
C VAL A 28 15.09 -9.10 -8.79
N VAL A 29 14.53 -10.16 -8.21
CA VAL A 29 13.28 -10.75 -8.68
C VAL A 29 12.23 -10.54 -7.60
N ILE A 30 11.12 -9.93 -7.98
CA ILE A 30 10.01 -9.67 -7.07
C ILE A 30 8.95 -10.74 -7.27
N VAL A 31 8.65 -11.45 -6.18
CA VAL A 31 7.61 -12.48 -6.20
C VAL A 31 6.36 -11.88 -5.54
N ALA A 32 5.27 -11.86 -6.28
CA ALA A 32 4.00 -11.34 -5.78
C ALA A 32 3.47 -12.19 -4.62
N GLY A 33 2.83 -11.52 -3.69
CA GLY A 33 2.15 -12.15 -2.57
C GLY A 33 0.70 -11.66 -2.49
N VAL A 34 0.03 -12.01 -1.40
CA VAL A 34 -1.35 -11.58 -1.17
C VAL A 34 -1.33 -10.44 -0.17
N THR A 35 -1.61 -9.23 -0.66
CA THR A 35 -1.67 -8.04 0.19
C THR A 35 -2.92 -8.04 1.07
N ALA A 36 -2.87 -7.32 2.19
CA ALA A 36 -3.96 -7.26 3.17
C ALA A 36 -5.30 -6.83 2.56
N ALA A 37 -5.28 -5.95 1.55
CA ALA A 37 -6.51 -5.53 0.89
C ALA A 37 -7.27 -6.72 0.29
N LEU A 38 -6.56 -7.58 -0.41
CA LEU A 38 -7.17 -8.75 -1.06
C LEU A 38 -7.55 -9.84 -0.06
N SER A 39 -6.68 -10.13 0.89
CA SER A 39 -6.98 -11.17 1.89
C SER A 39 -8.11 -10.74 2.83
N GLY A 40 -8.14 -9.47 3.22
CA GLY A 40 -9.23 -8.91 4.02
C GLY A 40 -10.55 -8.89 3.27
N ALA A 41 -10.53 -8.49 2.01
CA ALA A 41 -11.71 -8.47 1.17
C ALA A 41 -12.34 -9.86 1.02
N ALA A 42 -11.52 -10.89 0.88
CA ALA A 42 -12.01 -12.27 0.76
C ALA A 42 -12.82 -12.68 1.99
N ARG A 43 -12.45 -12.20 3.17
CA ARG A 43 -13.16 -12.49 4.41
C ARG A 43 -14.41 -11.64 4.61
N LEU A 44 -14.52 -10.52 3.92
CA LEU A 44 -15.62 -9.58 4.05
C LEU A 44 -16.68 -9.72 2.96
N GLY A 45 -16.67 -10.82 2.21
CA GLY A 45 -17.66 -11.05 1.16
C GLY A 45 -17.27 -10.44 -0.18
N ALA A 46 -15.96 -10.31 -0.43
CA ALA A 46 -15.40 -9.84 -1.70
C ALA A 46 -15.92 -8.44 -2.13
N PRO A 47 -15.76 -7.40 -1.27
CA PRO A 47 -16.28 -6.06 -1.57
C PRO A 47 -15.54 -5.33 -2.70
N LEU A 48 -14.46 -5.92 -3.25
CA LEU A 48 -13.66 -5.31 -4.30
C LEU A 48 -14.02 -5.80 -5.69
N MET A 49 -15.28 -6.16 -5.91
CA MET A 49 -15.77 -6.62 -7.21
C MET A 49 -15.69 -5.54 -8.29
N ASN A 50 -15.81 -4.28 -7.89
CA ASN A 50 -15.73 -3.14 -8.79
C ASN A 50 -14.43 -2.38 -8.56
N ASP A 51 -14.33 -1.19 -9.12
CA ASP A 51 -13.12 -0.38 -8.99
C ASP A 51 -12.85 0.01 -7.54
N PHE A 52 -11.59 -0.02 -7.17
CA PHE A 52 -11.17 0.34 -5.82
C PHE A 52 -9.84 1.09 -5.82
N ALA A 53 -9.63 1.88 -4.78
CA ALA A 53 -8.41 2.62 -4.56
C ALA A 53 -7.72 2.10 -3.30
N VAL A 54 -6.39 2.02 -3.34
CA VAL A 54 -5.56 1.62 -2.20
C VAL A 54 -4.80 2.86 -1.76
N ILE A 55 -5.03 3.30 -0.52
CA ILE A 55 -4.48 4.55 0.00
C ILE A 55 -3.79 4.31 1.33
N SER A 56 -2.53 4.73 1.42
CA SER A 56 -1.82 4.72 2.69
C SER A 56 -2.13 5.99 3.48
N LEU A 57 -2.47 5.84 4.74
CA LEU A 57 -2.70 6.96 5.65
C LEU A 57 -1.42 7.44 6.33
N SER A 58 -0.27 6.86 6.00
CA SER A 58 1.01 7.28 6.57
C SER A 58 1.41 8.65 6.04
N ASP A 59 1.64 9.59 6.93
CA ASP A 59 2.09 10.95 6.61
C ASP A 59 3.60 11.14 6.77
N LEU A 60 4.36 10.05 6.89
CA LEU A 60 5.81 10.13 7.07
C LEU A 60 6.54 10.67 5.84
N LEU A 61 6.13 10.25 4.65
CA LEU A 61 6.75 10.67 3.39
C LEU A 61 5.78 11.44 2.49
N THR A 62 4.50 11.38 2.77
CA THR A 62 3.46 12.04 1.97
C THR A 62 2.74 13.07 2.83
N PRO A 63 2.64 14.33 2.38
CA PRO A 63 1.92 15.35 3.14
C PRO A 63 0.47 14.95 3.41
N LYS A 64 -0.04 15.31 4.57
CA LYS A 64 -1.40 14.96 4.99
C LYS A 64 -2.46 15.52 4.04
N ASP A 65 -2.26 16.72 3.53
CA ASP A 65 -3.20 17.34 2.58
C ASP A 65 -3.30 16.55 1.26
N VAL A 66 -2.21 15.93 0.83
CA VAL A 66 -2.21 15.05 -0.35
C VAL A 66 -3.02 13.78 -0.06
N ILE A 67 -2.87 13.21 1.13
CA ILE A 67 -3.64 12.04 1.54
C ILE A 67 -5.14 12.37 1.56
N GLU A 68 -5.51 13.50 2.14
CA GLU A 68 -6.90 13.96 2.17
C GLU A 68 -7.45 14.17 0.76
N LYS A 69 -6.66 14.75 -0.13
CA LYS A 69 -7.06 14.94 -1.53
C LYS A 69 -7.35 13.62 -2.21
N ARG A 70 -6.50 12.61 -1.99
CA ARG A 70 -6.69 11.27 -2.56
C ARG A 70 -7.95 10.62 -2.03
N LEU A 71 -8.21 10.74 -0.73
CA LEU A 71 -9.42 10.19 -0.11
C LEU A 71 -10.68 10.83 -0.68
N ARG A 72 -10.68 12.16 -0.82
CA ARG A 72 -11.82 12.88 -1.39
C ARG A 72 -12.06 12.52 -2.86
N ALA A 73 -11.00 12.39 -3.63
CA ALA A 73 -11.09 12.01 -5.04
C ALA A 73 -11.67 10.60 -5.21
N ALA A 74 -11.21 9.66 -4.40
CA ALA A 74 -11.71 8.29 -4.44
C ALA A 74 -13.18 8.22 -4.02
N ALA A 75 -13.56 8.97 -2.99
CA ALA A 75 -14.95 9.04 -2.54
C ALA A 75 -15.84 9.70 -3.60
N ALA A 76 -15.38 10.77 -4.23
CA ALA A 76 -16.11 11.45 -5.29
C ALA A 76 -16.32 10.56 -6.52
N GLY A 77 -15.34 9.67 -6.80
CA GLY A 77 -15.42 8.71 -7.87
C GLY A 77 -16.22 7.45 -7.54
N ASP A 78 -16.77 7.38 -6.34
CA ASP A 78 -17.51 6.21 -5.86
C ASP A 78 -16.68 4.92 -5.85
N PHE A 79 -15.37 5.04 -5.58
CA PHE A 79 -14.49 3.89 -5.45
C PHE A 79 -14.62 3.27 -4.06
N SER A 80 -14.50 1.95 -3.99
CA SER A 80 -14.21 1.28 -2.72
C SER A 80 -12.80 1.68 -2.29
N ILE A 81 -12.57 1.91 -1.01
CA ILE A 81 -11.28 2.39 -0.52
C ILE A 81 -10.69 1.40 0.46
N CYS A 82 -9.44 0.98 0.18
CA CYS A 82 -8.66 0.16 1.09
C CYS A 82 -7.62 1.05 1.78
N LEU A 83 -7.70 1.15 3.09
CA LEU A 83 -6.81 2.00 3.87
C LEU A 83 -5.68 1.19 4.48
N TYR A 84 -4.45 1.65 4.28
CA TYR A 84 -3.25 1.05 4.86
C TYR A 84 -2.60 2.02 5.85
N ASN A 85 -1.90 1.46 6.82
CA ASN A 85 -1.11 2.23 7.79
C ASN A 85 -1.95 3.24 8.56
N PRO A 86 -3.04 2.81 9.23
CA PRO A 86 -3.95 3.75 9.89
C PRO A 86 -3.37 4.41 11.14
N SER A 87 -2.32 3.83 11.73
CA SER A 87 -1.67 4.40 12.92
C SER A 87 -0.16 4.19 12.86
N ARG A 88 0.57 5.03 13.60
CA ARG A 88 2.03 4.95 13.71
C ARG A 88 2.44 4.50 15.10
N LYS A 89 3.74 4.14 15.26
CA LYS A 89 4.32 3.77 16.55
C LYS A 89 4.10 4.84 17.63
N SER A 90 4.01 6.10 17.23
CA SER A 90 3.75 7.21 18.16
C SER A 90 2.32 7.21 18.72
N GLY A 91 1.48 6.29 18.29
CA GLY A 91 0.07 6.23 18.69
C GLY A 91 -0.84 7.19 17.94
N ARG A 92 -0.31 7.93 16.97
CA ARG A 92 -1.12 8.85 16.18
C ARG A 92 -1.93 8.09 15.12
N THR A 93 -3.18 8.50 14.97
CA THR A 93 -4.09 8.00 13.95
C THR A 93 -4.54 9.16 13.08
N ILE A 94 -4.61 8.91 11.80
CA ILE A 94 -5.14 9.90 10.86
C ILE A 94 -6.66 9.87 10.83
#